data_72da85adf4641defa018554316d31628
#
_entry.id   72da85adf4641defa018554316d31628
#
_cell.length_a   1.000
_cell.length_b   1.000
_cell.length_c   1.000
_cell.angle_alpha   90.00
_cell.angle_beta   90.00
_cell.angle_gamma   90.00
#
_symmetry.space_group_name_H-M   'P 1'
#
loop_
_entity.id
_entity.type
_entity.pdbx_description
1 polymer ?
#
loop_
_entity_poly.entity_id
_entity_poly.type
_entity_poly.pdbx_seq_one_letter_code
_entity_poly.pdbx_strand_id
1 'polypeptide(L)'
;QGLHIVKKLTFKTNLYHMFTFVKDMDAVVDAYVEDSMQYVQKWYLEQQKADDVIISASPEFLIKRFAKKLGVQYVMASKVDPYSGAYDGLNCHGKEKVTRFYAMFPEGHVDGFWSDSLTDTPLARIADHAYLVKGAKMTKWPEEVLEKEGKSR
;
A
#
# COMPACT_ATOMS: atom_id res chain seq x y z
N GLN A 1 14.95 8.04 14.59
CA GLN A 1 14.14 7.56 13.44
C GLN A 1 12.74 7.10 13.86
N GLY A 2 12.54 6.53 15.06
CA GLY A 2 11.22 6.14 15.56
C GLY A 2 10.22 7.29 15.72
N LEU A 3 10.68 8.47 16.11
CA LEU A 3 9.83 9.64 16.33
C LEU A 3 9.14 10.14 15.04
N HIS A 4 9.77 9.98 13.89
CA HIS A 4 9.21 10.40 12.60
C HIS A 4 8.05 9.48 12.14
N ILE A 5 8.17 8.17 12.41
CA ILE A 5 7.13 7.18 12.09
C ILE A 5 5.91 7.41 12.99
N VAL A 6 6.10 7.64 14.27
CA VAL A 6 5.03 7.95 15.23
C VAL A 6 4.29 9.24 14.84
N LYS A 7 5.02 10.29 14.46
CA LYS A 7 4.41 11.55 13.98
C LYS A 7 3.58 11.35 12.72
N LYS A 8 4.06 10.54 11.76
CA LYS A 8 3.35 10.25 10.51
C LYS A 8 2.07 9.44 10.76
N LEU A 9 2.11 8.46 11.65
CA LEU A 9 0.93 7.69 12.04
C LEU A 9 -0.09 8.56 12.78
N THR A 10 0.34 9.38 13.72
CA THR A 10 -0.51 10.34 14.45
C THR A 10 -1.18 11.32 13.49
N PHE A 11 -0.43 11.83 12.49
CA PHE A 11 -1.00 12.71 11.47
C PHE A 11 -2.09 12.00 10.66
N LYS A 12 -1.85 10.76 10.21
CA LYS A 12 -2.84 9.95 9.51
C LYS A 12 -4.09 9.71 10.37
N THR A 13 -3.90 9.35 11.63
CA THR A 13 -5.02 9.12 12.57
C THR A 13 -5.86 10.37 12.73
N ASN A 14 -5.23 11.53 12.91
CA ASN A 14 -5.93 12.80 13.02
C ASN A 14 -6.66 13.18 11.71
N LEU A 15 -6.04 12.93 10.55
CA LEU A 15 -6.67 13.13 9.26
C LEU A 15 -7.92 12.25 9.10
N TYR A 16 -7.83 10.98 9.52
CA TYR A 16 -8.96 10.05 9.42
C TYR A 16 -10.09 10.39 10.41
N HIS A 17 -9.79 11.04 11.53
CA HIS A 17 -10.82 11.58 12.41
C HIS A 17 -11.76 12.57 11.71
N MET A 18 -11.32 13.22 10.64
CA MET A 18 -12.17 14.09 9.83
C MET A 18 -13.30 13.33 9.13
N PHE A 19 -13.19 12.00 9.01
CA PHE A 19 -14.25 11.15 8.43
C PHE A 19 -15.55 11.23 9.21
N THR A 20 -15.50 11.51 10.52
CA THR A 20 -16.71 11.68 11.36
C THR A 20 -17.64 12.80 10.88
N PHE A 21 -17.12 13.76 10.10
CA PHE A 21 -17.89 14.87 9.53
C PHE A 21 -18.49 14.57 8.15
N VAL A 22 -18.16 13.42 7.56
CA VAL A 22 -18.67 13.01 6.24
C VAL A 22 -19.94 12.19 6.42
N LYS A 23 -21.05 12.68 5.87
CA LYS A 23 -22.37 12.02 6.01
C LYS A 23 -22.50 10.76 5.16
N ASP A 24 -21.92 10.76 3.96
CA ASP A 24 -21.93 9.65 3.01
C ASP A 24 -20.50 9.37 2.54
N MET A 25 -19.79 8.57 3.31
CA MET A 25 -18.41 8.20 3.01
C MET A 25 -18.31 7.37 1.73
N ASP A 26 -19.30 6.51 1.46
CA ASP A 26 -19.29 5.67 0.27
C ASP A 26 -19.35 6.51 -1.00
N ALA A 27 -20.25 7.49 -1.06
CA ALA A 27 -20.35 8.39 -2.21
C ALA A 27 -19.09 9.23 -2.41
N VAL A 28 -18.48 9.73 -1.33
CA VAL A 28 -17.24 10.52 -1.39
C VAL A 28 -16.08 9.66 -1.90
N VAL A 29 -15.93 8.45 -1.40
CA VAL A 29 -14.84 7.55 -1.80
C VAL A 29 -15.04 7.07 -3.23
N ASP A 30 -16.26 6.75 -3.65
CA ASP A 30 -16.55 6.34 -5.02
C ASP A 30 -16.24 7.46 -6.01
N ALA A 31 -16.63 8.70 -5.72
CA ALA A 31 -16.31 9.86 -6.55
C ALA A 31 -14.79 10.12 -6.63
N TYR A 32 -14.08 10.00 -5.50
CA TYR A 32 -12.63 10.15 -5.47
C TYR A 32 -11.93 9.06 -6.29
N VAL A 33 -12.35 7.82 -6.18
CA VAL A 33 -11.78 6.70 -6.94
C VAL A 33 -12.03 6.89 -8.44
N GLU A 34 -13.25 7.28 -8.83
CA GLU A 34 -13.59 7.52 -10.24
C GLU A 34 -12.70 8.59 -10.86
N ASP A 35 -12.55 9.74 -10.18
CA ASP A 35 -11.69 10.82 -10.64
C ASP A 35 -10.21 10.40 -10.68
N SER A 36 -9.76 9.61 -9.71
CA SER A 36 -8.36 9.21 -9.58
C SER A 36 -7.94 8.12 -10.56
N MET A 37 -8.87 7.39 -11.20
CA MET A 37 -8.53 6.34 -12.17
C MET A 37 -7.73 6.86 -13.36
N GLN A 38 -7.89 8.13 -13.74
CA GLN A 38 -7.11 8.76 -14.82
C GLN A 38 -5.60 8.85 -14.51
N TYR A 39 -5.21 8.75 -13.22
CA TYR A 39 -3.80 8.81 -12.79
C TYR A 39 -3.13 7.44 -12.68
N VAL A 40 -3.88 6.36 -12.94
CA VAL A 40 -3.29 5.02 -12.98
C VAL A 40 -2.25 4.95 -14.10
N GLN A 41 -1.06 4.49 -13.75
CA GLN A 41 0.07 4.51 -14.67
C GLN A 41 -0.11 3.51 -15.81
N LYS A 42 0.13 3.97 -17.03
CA LYS A 42 0.03 3.14 -18.23
C LYS A 42 0.88 1.87 -18.15
N TRP A 43 2.12 2.01 -17.65
CA TRP A 43 3.04 0.88 -17.52
C TRP A 43 2.45 -0.25 -16.66
N TYR A 44 1.65 0.09 -15.63
CA TYR A 44 0.98 -0.91 -14.82
C TYR A 44 -0.13 -1.62 -15.62
N LEU A 45 -0.98 -0.86 -16.26
CA LEU A 45 -2.09 -1.43 -17.05
C LEU A 45 -1.60 -2.37 -18.17
N GLU A 46 -0.43 -2.07 -18.76
CA GLU A 46 0.17 -2.86 -19.83
C GLU A 46 0.74 -4.21 -19.36
N GLN A 47 1.11 -4.32 -18.08
CA GLN A 47 1.72 -5.53 -17.51
C GLN A 47 0.88 -6.21 -16.43
N GLN A 48 -0.32 -5.70 -16.15
CA GLN A 48 -1.22 -6.22 -15.11
C GLN A 48 -1.51 -7.70 -15.37
N LYS A 49 -1.48 -8.49 -14.29
CA LYS A 49 -1.79 -9.92 -14.29
C LYS A 49 -2.97 -10.22 -13.36
N ALA A 50 -3.61 -11.37 -13.59
CA ALA A 50 -4.76 -11.80 -12.80
C ALA A 50 -4.44 -12.11 -11.32
N ASP A 51 -3.19 -12.44 -11.04
CA ASP A 51 -2.67 -12.75 -9.71
C ASP A 51 -1.95 -11.58 -9.02
N ASP A 52 -2.07 -10.37 -9.58
CA ASP A 52 -1.54 -9.17 -8.95
C ASP A 52 -2.13 -8.93 -7.55
N VAL A 53 -1.30 -8.43 -6.66
CA VAL A 53 -1.66 -8.09 -5.28
C VAL A 53 -1.39 -6.61 -5.01
N ILE A 54 -2.37 -5.90 -4.48
CA ILE A 54 -2.18 -4.54 -4.00
C ILE A 54 -1.96 -4.57 -2.49
N ILE A 55 -0.79 -4.06 -2.04
CA ILE A 55 -0.45 -3.96 -0.62
C ILE A 55 -0.21 -2.50 -0.26
N SER A 56 -1.06 -1.92 0.59
CA SER A 56 -1.07 -0.49 0.86
C SER A 56 -1.22 -0.16 2.35
N ALA A 57 -0.57 0.92 2.78
CA ALA A 57 -0.80 1.51 4.10
C ALA A 57 -2.03 2.45 4.14
N SER A 58 -2.74 2.61 3.04
CA SER A 58 -3.98 3.40 2.97
C SER A 58 -5.18 2.58 3.47
N PRO A 59 -6.32 3.24 3.76
CA PRO A 59 -7.51 2.54 4.24
C PRO A 59 -8.01 1.46 3.27
N GLU A 60 -8.35 0.30 3.82
CA GLU A 60 -8.80 -0.85 3.04
C GLU A 60 -10.06 -0.55 2.22
N PHE A 61 -11.01 0.18 2.77
CA PHE A 61 -12.25 0.55 2.07
C PHE A 61 -11.98 1.40 0.81
N LEU A 62 -10.92 2.22 0.81
CA LEU A 62 -10.48 3.00 -0.35
C LEU A 62 -9.77 2.09 -1.37
N ILE A 63 -8.80 1.30 -0.92
CA ILE A 63 -7.98 0.46 -1.80
C ILE A 63 -8.80 -0.63 -2.48
N LYS A 64 -9.77 -1.22 -1.79
CA LYS A 64 -10.69 -2.21 -2.38
C LYS A 64 -11.52 -1.64 -3.54
N ARG A 65 -11.90 -0.36 -3.49
CA ARG A 65 -12.60 0.28 -4.60
C ARG A 65 -11.70 0.48 -5.82
N PHE A 66 -10.46 0.90 -5.61
CA PHE A 66 -9.47 0.95 -6.69
C PHE A 66 -9.22 -0.44 -7.29
N ALA A 67 -9.00 -1.44 -6.45
CA ALA A 67 -8.77 -2.81 -6.88
C ALA A 67 -9.95 -3.35 -7.71
N LYS A 68 -11.18 -3.09 -7.29
CA LYS A 68 -12.38 -3.46 -8.04
C LYS A 68 -12.42 -2.83 -9.44
N LYS A 69 -12.10 -1.54 -9.55
CA LYS A 69 -12.02 -0.83 -10.84
C LYS A 69 -10.92 -1.38 -11.73
N LEU A 70 -9.79 -1.77 -11.16
CA LEU A 70 -8.65 -2.34 -11.87
C LEU A 70 -8.81 -3.83 -12.19
N GLY A 71 -9.78 -4.52 -11.60
CA GLY A 71 -9.93 -5.96 -11.72
C GLY A 71 -8.89 -6.76 -10.90
N VAL A 72 -8.28 -6.15 -9.89
CA VAL A 72 -7.34 -6.82 -8.97
C VAL A 72 -8.10 -7.51 -7.87
N GLN A 73 -7.85 -8.81 -7.69
CA GLN A 73 -8.59 -9.65 -6.76
C GLN A 73 -8.05 -9.57 -5.32
N TYR A 74 -6.73 -9.44 -5.17
CA TYR A 74 -6.06 -9.54 -3.86
C TYR A 74 -5.64 -8.17 -3.33
N VAL A 75 -6.14 -7.83 -2.15
CA VAL A 75 -5.87 -6.54 -1.48
C VAL A 75 -5.47 -6.77 -0.04
N MET A 76 -4.36 -6.17 0.36
CA MET A 76 -3.91 -6.05 1.75
C MET A 76 -3.73 -4.58 2.07
N ALA A 77 -4.52 -4.05 2.98
CA ALA A 77 -4.47 -2.64 3.32
C ALA A 77 -4.76 -2.41 4.81
N SER A 78 -4.60 -1.19 5.29
CA SER A 78 -4.89 -0.87 6.67
C SER A 78 -6.39 -0.89 6.92
N LYS A 79 -6.84 -1.66 7.90
CA LYS A 79 -8.24 -1.64 8.32
C LYS A 79 -8.50 -0.36 9.10
N VAL A 80 -9.29 0.51 8.52
CA VAL A 80 -9.70 1.78 9.10
C VAL A 80 -11.21 1.88 8.98
N ASP A 81 -11.87 2.20 10.08
CA ASP A 81 -13.30 2.45 10.07
C ASP A 81 -13.61 3.73 9.27
N PRO A 82 -14.49 3.66 8.26
CA PRO A 82 -14.75 4.79 7.38
C PRO A 82 -15.51 5.95 8.05
N TYR A 83 -16.13 5.71 9.20
CA TYR A 83 -16.91 6.73 9.90
C TYR A 83 -16.16 7.35 11.08
N SER A 84 -15.38 6.58 11.81
CA SER A 84 -14.60 7.05 12.97
C SER A 84 -13.14 7.37 12.64
N GLY A 85 -12.61 6.82 11.54
CA GLY A 85 -11.20 6.89 11.20
C GLY A 85 -10.30 6.03 12.08
N ALA A 86 -10.88 5.23 12.97
CA ALA A 86 -10.13 4.36 13.88
C ALA A 86 -9.50 3.19 13.14
N TYR A 87 -8.27 2.82 13.54
CA TYR A 87 -7.63 1.61 13.06
C TYR A 87 -8.20 0.38 13.77
N ASP A 88 -8.49 -0.65 12.99
CA ASP A 88 -8.74 -2.01 13.47
C ASP A 88 -7.48 -2.84 13.19
N GLY A 89 -6.60 -2.93 14.19
CA GLY A 89 -5.31 -3.60 14.09
C GLY A 89 -4.16 -2.69 13.64
N LEU A 90 -3.11 -3.30 13.10
CA LEU A 90 -1.87 -2.62 12.72
C LEU A 90 -1.99 -1.89 11.38
N ASN A 91 -1.24 -0.80 11.25
CA ASN A 91 -1.03 -0.13 9.97
C ASN A 91 -0.26 -1.06 9.03
N CYS A 92 -0.76 -1.26 7.82
CA CYS A 92 -0.13 -2.07 6.77
C CYS A 92 1.10 -1.36 6.17
N HIS A 93 2.20 -1.31 6.95
CA HIS A 93 3.39 -0.53 6.63
C HIS A 93 4.67 -1.31 6.96
N GLY A 94 5.71 -1.14 6.13
CA GLY A 94 7.01 -1.77 6.35
C GLY A 94 6.92 -3.30 6.47
N LYS A 95 7.44 -3.87 7.54
CA LYS A 95 7.46 -5.32 7.77
C LYS A 95 6.06 -5.95 7.88
N GLU A 96 5.06 -5.19 8.34
CA GLU A 96 3.67 -5.66 8.42
C GLU A 96 3.13 -6.07 7.04
N LYS A 97 3.56 -5.43 5.96
CA LYS A 97 3.19 -5.83 4.60
C LYS A 97 3.65 -7.25 4.26
N VAL A 98 4.86 -7.62 4.67
CA VAL A 98 5.40 -8.98 4.47
C VAL A 98 4.64 -10.00 5.32
N THR A 99 4.35 -9.66 6.58
CA THR A 99 3.55 -10.49 7.48
C THR A 99 2.19 -10.82 6.87
N ARG A 100 1.49 -9.81 6.34
CA ARG A 100 0.19 -10.01 5.70
C ARG A 100 0.28 -10.80 4.40
N PHE A 101 1.32 -10.56 3.61
CA PHE A 101 1.53 -11.32 2.39
C PHE A 101 1.63 -12.82 2.68
N TYR A 102 2.48 -13.23 3.61
CA TYR A 102 2.64 -14.64 3.95
C TYR A 102 1.47 -15.21 4.77
N ALA A 103 0.70 -14.38 5.47
CA ALA A 103 -0.55 -14.82 6.09
C ALA A 103 -1.61 -15.21 5.05
N MET A 104 -1.65 -14.52 3.92
CA MET A 104 -2.59 -14.83 2.82
C MET A 104 -2.02 -15.90 1.88
N PHE A 105 -0.72 -15.89 1.65
CA PHE A 105 -0.01 -16.79 0.74
C PHE A 105 1.20 -17.43 1.46
N PRO A 106 0.99 -18.47 2.31
CA PRO A 106 2.08 -19.06 3.09
C PRO A 106 3.27 -19.56 2.26
N GLU A 107 2.99 -20.10 1.07
CA GLU A 107 3.99 -20.56 0.08
C GLU A 107 4.13 -19.57 -1.09
N GLY A 108 3.68 -18.33 -0.87
CA GLY A 108 3.65 -17.30 -1.92
C GLY A 108 5.05 -16.90 -2.37
N HIS A 109 5.18 -16.63 -3.67
CA HIS A 109 6.37 -16.13 -4.32
C HIS A 109 6.08 -14.79 -4.97
N VAL A 110 7.04 -13.85 -4.90
CA VAL A 110 6.90 -12.51 -5.48
C VAL A 110 7.87 -12.37 -6.65
N ASP A 111 7.37 -12.50 -7.89
CA ASP A 111 8.18 -12.35 -9.10
C ASP A 111 8.64 -10.91 -9.29
N GLY A 112 7.71 -9.97 -9.16
CA GLY A 112 7.97 -8.54 -9.34
C GLY A 112 7.32 -7.68 -8.27
N PHE A 113 8.00 -6.62 -7.88
CA PHE A 113 7.53 -5.67 -6.88
C PHE A 113 7.80 -4.22 -7.31
N TRP A 114 6.80 -3.36 -7.20
CA TRP A 114 6.87 -1.95 -7.56
C TRP A 114 6.36 -1.09 -6.42
N SER A 115 7.12 -0.10 -6.01
CA SER A 115 6.70 0.88 -5.00
C SER A 115 7.40 2.23 -5.20
N ASP A 116 6.77 3.29 -4.74
CA ASP A 116 7.32 4.65 -4.72
C ASP A 116 8.09 4.97 -3.42
N SER A 117 8.15 4.06 -2.48
CA SER A 117 8.68 4.29 -1.13
C SER A 117 9.71 3.27 -0.69
N LEU A 118 10.90 3.73 -0.28
CA LEU A 118 11.93 2.89 0.33
C LEU A 118 11.51 2.26 1.66
N THR A 119 10.41 2.72 2.28
CA THR A 119 9.85 2.06 3.47
C THR A 119 9.30 0.67 3.17
N ASP A 120 9.09 0.35 1.89
CA ASP A 120 8.62 -0.94 1.41
C ASP A 120 9.78 -1.90 1.07
N THR A 121 11.02 -1.56 1.45
CA THR A 121 12.19 -2.44 1.30
C THR A 121 11.97 -3.86 1.85
N PRO A 122 11.23 -4.11 2.95
CA PRO A 122 10.95 -5.48 3.36
C PRO A 122 10.26 -6.33 2.28
N LEU A 123 9.34 -5.78 1.50
CA LEU A 123 8.74 -6.47 0.36
C LEU A 123 9.71 -6.60 -0.83
N ALA A 124 10.48 -5.55 -1.09
CA ALA A 124 11.50 -5.59 -2.14
C ALA A 124 12.52 -6.71 -1.94
N ARG A 125 12.85 -7.05 -0.69
CA ARG A 125 13.79 -8.13 -0.35
C ARG A 125 13.28 -9.54 -0.63
N ILE A 126 11.99 -9.75 -0.65
CA ILE A 126 11.39 -11.07 -0.93
C ILE A 126 10.98 -11.23 -2.39
N ALA A 127 11.14 -10.18 -3.20
CA ALA A 127 10.82 -10.22 -4.63
C ALA A 127 12.06 -10.58 -5.46
N ASP A 128 11.86 -11.32 -6.56
CA ASP A 128 12.92 -11.61 -7.53
C ASP A 128 13.41 -10.34 -8.22
N HIS A 129 12.46 -9.46 -8.55
CA HIS A 129 12.72 -8.18 -9.19
C HIS A 129 11.96 -7.07 -8.48
N ALA A 130 12.69 -6.09 -7.93
CA ALA A 130 12.10 -4.95 -7.26
C ALA A 130 12.44 -3.64 -7.96
N TYR A 131 11.44 -2.76 -8.08
CA TYR A 131 11.55 -1.48 -8.78
C TYR A 131 11.02 -0.34 -7.92
N LEU A 132 11.80 0.74 -7.89
CA LEU A 132 11.37 2.02 -7.33
C LEU A 132 10.77 2.87 -8.44
N VAL A 133 9.53 3.33 -8.24
CA VAL A 133 8.76 4.06 -9.24
C VAL A 133 8.54 5.51 -8.80
N LYS A 134 8.80 6.45 -9.69
CA LYS A 134 8.47 7.88 -9.50
C LYS A 134 7.74 8.38 -10.74
N GLY A 135 6.42 8.44 -10.67
CA GLY A 135 5.58 8.71 -11.83
C GLY A 135 5.76 7.63 -12.91
N ALA A 136 6.16 8.04 -14.11
CA ALA A 136 6.45 7.13 -15.22
C ALA A 136 7.88 6.57 -15.19
N LYS A 137 8.76 7.09 -14.32
CA LYS A 137 10.16 6.65 -14.21
C LYS A 137 10.25 5.43 -13.30
N MET A 138 10.87 4.37 -13.81
CA MET A 138 11.12 3.12 -13.10
C MET A 138 12.63 2.84 -13.04
N THR A 139 13.14 2.53 -11.86
CA THR A 139 14.54 2.15 -11.61
C THR A 139 14.57 0.87 -10.78
N LYS A 140 15.63 0.08 -10.89
CA LYS A 140 15.85 -1.05 -9.96
C LYS A 140 15.90 -0.54 -8.53
N TRP A 141 15.48 -1.37 -7.59
CA TRP A 141 15.62 -1.07 -6.17
C TRP A 141 17.11 -0.88 -5.83
N PRO A 142 17.48 0.15 -5.02
CA PRO A 142 18.88 0.39 -4.69
C PRO A 142 19.51 -0.80 -3.95
N GLU A 143 20.59 -1.36 -4.45
CA GLU A 143 21.27 -2.53 -3.87
C GLU A 143 21.76 -2.25 -2.46
N GLU A 144 22.31 -1.06 -2.21
CA GLU A 144 22.79 -0.64 -0.91
C GLU A 144 21.68 -0.58 0.16
N VAL A 145 20.40 -0.50 -0.25
CA VAL A 145 19.23 -0.53 0.65
C VAL A 145 18.78 -1.97 0.89
N LEU A 146 18.87 -2.82 -0.12
CA LEU A 146 18.55 -4.26 0.01
C LEU A 146 19.54 -4.98 0.93
N GLU A 147 20.84 -4.65 0.83
CA GLU A 147 21.92 -5.29 1.60
C GLU A 147 21.98 -4.83 3.06
N LYS A 148 21.49 -3.64 3.37
CA LYS A 148 21.41 -3.17 4.77
C LYS A 148 20.38 -4.00 5.54
N GLU A 149 20.82 -5.17 6.00
CA GLU A 149 20.10 -5.85 7.07
C GLU A 149 19.95 -4.91 8.26
N GLY A 150 18.71 -4.86 8.79
CA GLY A 150 18.39 -3.95 9.85
C GLY A 150 19.34 -4.08 11.04
N LYS A 151 20.36 -3.23 11.06
CA LYS A 151 20.98 -2.79 12.31
C LYS A 151 19.96 -1.89 13.01
N SER A 152 18.95 -2.51 13.57
CA SER A 152 18.11 -1.93 14.60
C SER A 152 18.09 -2.91 15.74
N ARG A 153 19.07 -2.74 16.62
CA ARG A 153 18.93 -3.16 18.00
C ARG A 153 18.07 -2.12 18.75
#